data_5e5b87c29fcdf3295d96a516838773c1
#
_entry.id   5e5b87c29fcdf3295d96a516838773c1
#
_cell.length_a   1.000
_cell.length_b   1.000
_cell.length_c   1.000
_cell.angle_alpha   90.00
_cell.angle_beta   90.00
_cell.angle_gamma   90.00
#
_symmetry.space_group_name_H-M   'P 1'
#
loop_
_entity.id
_entity.type
_entity.pdbx_description
1 polymer ?
#
loop_
_entity_poly.entity_id
_entity_poly.type
_entity_poly.pdbx_seq_one_letter_code
_entity_poly.pdbx_strand_id
1 'polypeptide(L)'
;MQQFREAIESGDLDAAVALFADDIVFRSPVVHAPYQGRAQVEPLLRAVARVLEDFRYTCQIGDPEGADHALVFRARVGDRELEGCDFIHRGEGGRIAEFYVMIRPLSGQLALAEAMRQQLAPSESTGA
;
A
#
# COMPACT_ATOMS: atom_id res chain seq x y z
N MET A 1 13.01 4.00 -7.27
CA MET A 1 11.73 3.31 -7.03
C MET A 1 11.79 1.82 -7.29
N GLN A 2 12.81 1.41 -8.00
CA GLN A 2 13.03 -0.01 -8.31
C GLN A 2 13.17 -0.87 -7.05
N GLN A 3 13.87 -0.37 -6.03
CA GLN A 3 14.04 -1.11 -4.78
C GLN A 3 12.71 -1.40 -4.09
N PHE A 4 11.81 -0.41 -4.08
CA PHE A 4 10.50 -0.60 -3.46
C PHE A 4 9.68 -1.63 -4.24
N ARG A 5 9.66 -1.50 -5.56
CA ARG A 5 8.93 -2.43 -6.42
C ARG A 5 9.43 -3.86 -6.21
N GLU A 6 10.74 -4.06 -6.22
CA GLU A 6 11.32 -5.39 -6.03
C GLU A 6 10.98 -5.96 -4.66
N ALA A 7 11.02 -5.13 -3.63
CA ALA A 7 10.70 -5.56 -2.28
C ALA A 7 9.25 -6.05 -2.20
N ILE A 8 8.32 -5.27 -2.76
CA ILE A 8 6.91 -5.64 -2.76
C ILE A 8 6.67 -6.92 -3.58
N GLU A 9 7.25 -7.00 -4.77
CA GLU A 9 7.03 -8.16 -5.66
C GLU A 9 7.63 -9.43 -5.10
N SER A 10 8.70 -9.32 -4.31
CA SER A 10 9.32 -10.48 -3.68
C SER A 10 8.71 -10.83 -2.32
N GLY A 11 7.81 -9.98 -1.81
CA GLY A 11 7.21 -10.20 -0.50
C GLY A 11 8.10 -9.80 0.66
N ASP A 12 9.19 -9.08 0.39
CA ASP A 12 10.11 -8.63 1.44
C ASP A 12 9.61 -7.31 2.02
N LEU A 13 8.65 -7.41 2.93
CA LEU A 13 8.02 -6.24 3.54
C LEU A 13 8.98 -5.45 4.42
N ASP A 14 9.94 -6.12 5.05
CA ASP A 14 10.95 -5.42 5.86
C ASP A 14 11.77 -4.49 4.98
N ALA A 15 12.16 -4.95 3.79
CA ALA A 15 12.92 -4.11 2.86
C ALA A 15 12.06 -2.94 2.36
N ALA A 16 10.78 -3.17 2.12
CA ALA A 16 9.87 -2.11 1.68
C ALA A 16 9.72 -1.03 2.75
N VAL A 17 9.48 -1.44 3.99
CA VAL A 17 9.31 -0.52 5.12
C VAL A 17 10.58 0.27 5.40
N ALA A 18 11.74 -0.33 5.18
CA ALA A 18 13.02 0.34 5.39
C ALA A 18 13.20 1.55 4.47
N LEU A 19 12.43 1.64 3.38
CA LEU A 19 12.49 2.78 2.46
C LEU A 19 11.60 3.94 2.88
N PHE A 20 10.75 3.75 3.89
CA PHE A 20 9.85 4.79 4.36
C PHE A 20 10.60 5.85 5.18
N ALA A 21 10.21 7.11 4.98
CA ALA A 21 10.61 8.17 5.90
C ALA A 21 9.93 7.94 7.26
N ASP A 22 10.56 8.41 8.33
CA ASP A 22 9.98 8.26 9.67
C ASP A 22 8.62 8.95 9.78
N ASP A 23 8.46 10.07 9.07
CA ASP A 23 7.24 10.88 9.07
C ASP A 23 6.37 10.65 7.84
N ILE A 24 6.47 9.49 7.22
CA ILE A 24 5.68 9.14 6.03
C ILE A 24 4.19 9.42 6.24
N VAL A 25 3.55 9.94 5.19
CA VAL A 25 2.10 10.12 5.15
C VAL A 25 1.52 9.11 4.16
N PHE A 26 0.59 8.30 4.63
CA PHE A 26 -0.09 7.32 3.78
C PHE A 26 -1.56 7.69 3.64
N ARG A 27 -2.05 7.69 2.40
CA ARG A 27 -3.46 7.96 2.11
C ARG A 27 -4.08 6.72 1.50
N SER A 28 -5.02 6.15 2.25
CA SER A 28 -5.72 4.92 1.88
C SER A 28 -6.76 5.18 0.80
N PRO A 29 -7.07 4.19 -0.05
CA PRO A 29 -8.16 4.33 -1.02
C PRO A 29 -9.54 4.28 -0.38
N VAL A 30 -9.63 3.99 0.91
CA VAL A 30 -10.90 3.73 1.60
C VAL A 30 -11.18 4.79 2.68
N VAL A 31 -10.16 5.19 3.43
CA VAL A 31 -10.30 6.11 4.55
C VAL A 31 -9.73 7.46 4.14
N HIS A 32 -10.53 8.52 4.29
CA HIS A 32 -10.11 9.85 3.87
C HIS A 32 -8.98 10.43 4.74
N ALA A 33 -9.06 10.25 6.04
CA ALA A 33 -8.05 10.77 6.95
C ALA A 33 -6.70 10.06 6.73
N PRO A 34 -5.60 10.81 6.61
CA PRO A 34 -4.31 10.18 6.38
C PRO A 34 -3.78 9.48 7.63
N TYR A 35 -2.95 8.47 7.40
CA TYR A 35 -2.14 7.85 8.45
C TYR A 35 -0.77 8.50 8.42
N GLN A 36 -0.23 8.79 9.57
CA GLN A 36 1.03 9.54 9.68
C GLN A 36 2.04 8.80 10.53
N GLY A 37 3.27 8.73 10.00
CA GLY A 37 4.38 8.11 10.67
C GLY A 37 4.49 6.63 10.40
N ARG A 38 5.75 6.15 10.42
CA ARG A 38 6.04 4.75 10.12
C ARG A 38 5.29 3.80 11.05
N ALA A 39 5.15 4.19 12.32
CA ALA A 39 4.48 3.34 13.31
C ALA A 39 3.03 3.08 12.94
N GLN A 40 2.35 4.02 12.30
CA GLN A 40 0.97 3.83 11.84
C GLN A 40 0.89 3.15 10.48
N VAL A 41 1.85 3.45 9.60
CA VAL A 41 1.78 3.00 8.21
C VAL A 41 2.26 1.56 8.04
N GLU A 42 3.27 1.15 8.78
CA GLU A 42 3.82 -0.20 8.66
C GLU A 42 2.78 -1.30 8.90
N PRO A 43 1.97 -1.25 9.96
CA PRO A 43 0.94 -2.28 10.18
C PRO A 43 -0.07 -2.34 9.04
N LEU A 44 -0.38 -1.20 8.41
CA LEU A 44 -1.29 -1.16 7.28
C LEU A 44 -0.70 -1.85 6.06
N LEU A 45 0.56 -1.60 5.76
CA LEU A 45 1.23 -2.27 4.65
C LEU A 45 1.22 -3.78 4.84
N ARG A 46 1.52 -4.24 6.06
CA ARG A 46 1.56 -5.67 6.36
C ARG A 46 0.17 -6.28 6.28
N ALA A 47 -0.86 -5.54 6.71
CA ALA A 47 -2.23 -6.02 6.64
C ALA A 47 -2.69 -6.15 5.18
N VAL A 48 -2.42 -5.15 4.35
CA VAL A 48 -2.84 -5.19 2.95
C VAL A 48 -2.12 -6.31 2.20
N ALA A 49 -0.86 -6.58 2.56
CA ALA A 49 -0.11 -7.67 1.94
C ALA A 49 -0.72 -9.04 2.24
N ARG A 50 -1.39 -9.18 3.39
CA ARG A 50 -2.09 -10.43 3.73
C ARG A 50 -3.43 -10.55 3.02
N VAL A 51 -4.01 -9.42 2.62
CA VAL A 51 -5.35 -9.38 2.02
C VAL A 51 -5.32 -9.50 0.50
N LEU A 52 -4.38 -8.80 -0.15
CA LEU A 52 -4.29 -8.81 -1.61
C LEU A 52 -3.67 -10.11 -2.11
N GLU A 53 -4.33 -10.72 -3.10
CA GLU A 53 -3.88 -11.97 -3.71
C GLU A 53 -3.46 -11.69 -5.15
N ASP A 54 -2.49 -12.46 -5.63
CA ASP A 54 -1.99 -12.36 -7.01
C ASP A 54 -1.51 -10.94 -7.35
N PHE A 55 -0.90 -10.26 -6.40
CA PHE A 55 -0.44 -8.89 -6.58
C PHE A 55 0.71 -8.84 -7.58
N ARG A 56 0.63 -7.89 -8.53
CA ARG A 56 1.70 -7.65 -9.49
C ARG A 56 1.63 -6.23 -10.00
N TYR A 57 2.79 -5.62 -10.16
CA TYR A 57 2.87 -4.32 -10.82
C TYR A 57 2.85 -4.52 -12.33
N THR A 58 2.09 -3.68 -13.04
CA THR A 58 1.92 -3.78 -14.48
C THR A 58 2.49 -2.58 -15.23
N CYS A 59 2.73 -1.47 -14.54
CA CYS A 59 3.21 -0.25 -15.18
C CYS A 59 3.93 0.61 -14.15
N GLN A 60 5.00 1.26 -14.56
CA GLN A 60 5.74 2.17 -13.70
C GLN A 60 5.99 3.46 -14.46
N ILE A 61 5.60 4.59 -13.88
CA ILE A 61 5.70 5.91 -14.49
C ILE A 61 6.53 6.80 -13.57
N GLY A 62 7.40 7.59 -14.16
CA GLY A 62 8.25 8.52 -13.44
C GLY A 62 9.71 8.35 -13.82
N ASP A 63 10.45 9.44 -13.81
CA ASP A 63 11.88 9.43 -14.04
C ASP A 63 12.56 8.68 -12.89
N PRO A 64 13.41 7.68 -13.17
CA PRO A 64 14.13 6.96 -12.10
C PRO A 64 14.88 7.89 -11.15
N GLU A 65 15.33 9.04 -11.63
CA GLU A 65 16.03 10.03 -10.82
C GLU A 65 15.07 11.05 -10.18
N GLY A 66 13.80 11.01 -10.52
CA GLY A 66 12.81 11.95 -10.02
C GLY A 66 12.25 11.56 -8.67
N ALA A 67 11.53 12.50 -8.08
CA ALA A 67 10.93 12.30 -6.77
C ALA A 67 9.56 11.63 -6.83
N ASP A 68 8.83 11.80 -7.93
CA ASP A 68 7.45 11.35 -8.04
C ASP A 68 7.32 10.15 -8.97
N HIS A 69 6.59 9.14 -8.48
CA HIS A 69 6.41 7.89 -9.23
C HIS A 69 4.99 7.39 -9.10
N ALA A 70 4.54 6.68 -10.13
CA ALA A 70 3.25 5.99 -10.11
C ALA A 70 3.49 4.54 -10.53
N LEU A 71 3.03 3.59 -9.70
CA LEU A 71 3.14 2.17 -9.97
C LEU A 71 1.75 1.59 -10.03
N VAL A 72 1.33 1.17 -11.21
CA VAL A 72 0.02 0.55 -11.42
C VAL A 72 0.12 -0.92 -11.08
N PHE A 73 -0.85 -1.44 -10.36
CA PHE A 73 -0.86 -2.86 -9.97
C PHE A 73 -2.20 -3.49 -10.24
N ARG A 74 -2.20 -4.82 -10.30
CA ARG A 74 -3.41 -5.63 -10.32
C ARG A 74 -3.33 -6.63 -9.20
N ALA A 75 -4.49 -6.96 -8.63
CA ALA A 75 -4.62 -7.92 -7.56
C ALA A 75 -6.07 -8.37 -7.47
N ARG A 76 -6.36 -9.23 -6.52
CA ARG A 76 -7.74 -9.59 -6.21
C ARG A 76 -7.92 -9.77 -4.71
N VAL A 77 -9.16 -9.68 -4.28
CA VAL A 77 -9.58 -10.03 -2.93
C VAL A 77 -10.68 -11.06 -3.10
N GLY A 78 -10.38 -12.31 -2.80
CA GLY A 78 -11.29 -13.40 -3.10
C GLY A 78 -11.52 -13.49 -4.60
N ASP A 79 -12.78 -13.40 -5.01
CA ASP A 79 -13.15 -13.44 -6.43
C ASP A 79 -13.32 -12.04 -7.05
N ARG A 80 -13.00 -10.99 -6.31
CA ARG A 80 -13.13 -9.61 -6.80
C ARG A 80 -11.77 -9.09 -7.25
N GLU A 81 -11.65 -8.87 -8.57
CA GLU A 81 -10.42 -8.31 -9.13
C GLU A 81 -10.41 -6.80 -8.97
N LEU A 82 -9.21 -6.26 -8.80
CA LEU A 82 -9.04 -4.82 -8.70
C LEU A 82 -7.76 -4.38 -9.39
N GLU A 83 -7.73 -3.11 -9.70
CA GLU A 83 -6.56 -2.46 -10.25
C GLU A 83 -6.35 -1.17 -9.49
N GLY A 84 -5.12 -0.88 -9.15
CA GLY A 84 -4.82 0.32 -8.39
C GLY A 84 -3.55 0.99 -8.84
N CYS A 85 -3.27 2.10 -8.22
CA CYS A 85 -2.05 2.84 -8.48
C CYS A 85 -1.48 3.35 -7.16
N ASP A 86 -0.21 3.04 -6.94
CA ASP A 86 0.58 3.59 -5.83
C ASP A 86 1.24 4.86 -6.34
N PHE A 87 0.85 6.00 -5.75
CA PHE A 87 1.52 7.27 -6.01
C PHE A 87 2.53 7.50 -4.89
N ILE A 88 3.78 7.66 -5.26
CA ILE A 88 4.89 7.69 -4.30
C ILE A 88 5.71 8.94 -4.52
N HIS A 89 5.91 9.71 -3.45
CA HIS A 89 6.78 10.88 -3.46
C HIS A 89 7.96 10.60 -2.54
N ARG A 90 9.18 10.70 -3.09
CA ARG A 90 10.41 10.59 -2.32
C ARG A 90 10.83 11.96 -1.83
N GLY A 91 11.05 12.05 -0.55
CA GLY A 91 11.49 13.30 0.06
C GLY A 91 12.98 13.31 0.33
N GLU A 92 13.34 13.93 1.42
CA GLU A 92 14.71 14.09 1.85
C GLU A 92 15.39 12.72 1.99
N GLY A 93 16.62 12.65 1.50
CA GLY A 93 17.39 11.41 1.56
C GLY A 93 16.88 10.30 0.63
N GLY A 94 15.96 10.63 -0.27
CA GLY A 94 15.38 9.65 -1.19
C GLY A 94 14.38 8.71 -0.55
N ARG A 95 14.01 8.96 0.71
CA ARG A 95 13.05 8.11 1.42
C ARG A 95 11.63 8.43 0.99
N ILE A 96 10.74 7.45 1.08
CA ILE A 96 9.34 7.63 0.71
C ILE A 96 8.64 8.48 1.77
N ALA A 97 8.27 9.70 1.40
CA ALA A 97 7.65 10.67 2.30
C ALA A 97 6.14 10.68 2.19
N GLU A 98 5.60 10.41 0.98
CA GLU A 98 4.16 10.31 0.78
C GLU A 98 3.87 9.08 -0.07
N PHE A 99 2.80 8.39 0.28
CA PHE A 99 2.38 7.18 -0.38
C PHE A 99 0.87 7.18 -0.36
N TYR A 100 0.22 7.28 -1.52
CA TYR A 100 -1.23 7.15 -1.53
C TYR A 100 -1.70 6.27 -2.68
N VAL A 101 -2.86 5.65 -2.49
CA VAL A 101 -3.34 4.58 -3.33
C VAL A 101 -4.74 4.90 -3.82
N MET A 102 -4.97 4.74 -5.12
CA MET A 102 -6.29 4.80 -5.72
C MET A 102 -6.61 3.44 -6.32
N ILE A 103 -7.85 3.01 -6.21
CA ILE A 103 -8.27 1.67 -6.62
C ILE A 103 -9.57 1.72 -7.38
N ARG A 104 -9.67 0.87 -8.40
CA ARG A 104 -10.88 0.62 -9.18
C ARG A 104 -11.08 -0.88 -9.35
N PRO A 105 -12.28 -1.38 -9.68
CA PRO A 105 -13.57 -0.68 -9.67
C PRO A 105 -14.16 -0.64 -8.26
N LEU A 106 -15.35 -0.09 -8.13
CA LEU A 106 -15.99 0.03 -6.83
C LEU A 106 -16.14 -1.33 -6.12
N SER A 107 -16.50 -2.37 -6.86
CA SER A 107 -16.67 -3.71 -6.27
C SER A 107 -15.38 -4.22 -5.65
N GLY A 108 -14.23 -4.02 -6.31
CA GLY A 108 -12.93 -4.40 -5.77
C GLY A 108 -12.55 -3.56 -4.56
N GLN A 109 -12.85 -2.26 -4.63
CA GLN A 109 -12.59 -1.35 -3.54
C GLN A 109 -13.39 -1.72 -2.28
N LEU A 110 -14.68 -2.07 -2.45
CA LEU A 110 -15.52 -2.50 -1.33
C LEU A 110 -15.03 -3.82 -0.74
N ALA A 111 -14.62 -4.77 -1.59
CA ALA A 111 -14.07 -6.03 -1.11
C ALA A 111 -12.81 -5.81 -0.29
N LEU A 112 -11.93 -4.92 -0.76
CA LEU A 112 -10.72 -4.57 -0.02
C LEU A 112 -11.07 -3.92 1.31
N ALA A 113 -12.01 -2.97 1.31
CA ALA A 113 -12.40 -2.27 2.53
C ALA A 113 -12.91 -3.25 3.59
N GLU A 114 -13.75 -4.22 3.19
CA GLU A 114 -14.27 -5.21 4.13
C GLU A 114 -13.16 -6.13 4.65
N ALA A 115 -12.28 -6.59 3.77
CA ALA A 115 -11.19 -7.47 4.16
C ALA A 115 -10.21 -6.77 5.10
N MET A 116 -9.93 -5.49 4.84
CA MET A 116 -9.04 -4.70 5.70
C MET A 116 -9.69 -4.46 7.06
N ARG A 117 -10.99 -4.21 7.09
CA ARG A 117 -11.72 -4.05 8.34
C ARG A 117 -11.57 -5.29 9.22
N GLN A 118 -11.66 -6.47 8.62
CA GLN A 118 -11.50 -7.72 9.35
C GLN A 118 -10.05 -7.92 9.80
N GLN A 119 -9.08 -7.61 8.96
CA GLN A 119 -7.66 -7.75 9.29
C GLN A 119 -7.25 -6.85 10.44
N LEU A 120 -7.80 -5.63 10.48
CA LEU A 120 -7.43 -4.64 11.48
C LEU A 120 -8.34 -4.66 12.70
N ALA A 121 -9.37 -5.52 12.69
CA ALA A 121 -10.26 -5.64 13.84
C ALA A 121 -9.45 -6.12 15.05
N PRO A 122 -9.68 -5.52 16.23
CA PRO A 122 -8.98 -5.94 17.44
C PRO A 122 -9.28 -7.40 17.75
N SER A 123 -8.25 -8.16 18.12
CA SER A 123 -8.43 -9.59 18.43
C SER A 123 -9.34 -9.79 19.62
N GLU A 124 -9.37 -8.83 20.53
CA GLU A 124 -10.26 -8.88 21.71
C GLU A 124 -11.72 -8.77 21.29
N SER A 125 -12.02 -8.28 20.11
CA SER A 125 -13.39 -8.30 19.62
C SER A 125 -13.88 -9.73 19.53
N THR A 126 -12.97 -10.69 19.39
CA THR A 126 -13.31 -12.09 19.38
C THR A 126 -13.39 -12.66 20.77
N GLY A 127 -12.66 -12.04 21.70
CA GLY A 127 -12.66 -12.45 23.09
C GLY A 127 -13.70 -11.77 23.93
N ALA A 128 -14.31 -10.78 23.37
CA ALA A 128 -15.32 -10.01 24.10
C ALA A 128 -16.63 -10.78 24.20
#